data_bd63893a3fab1f3ca1c1ea686c6978c4
#
_entry.id   bd63893a3fab1f3ca1c1ea686c6978c4
#
_cell.length_a   1.000
_cell.length_b   1.000
_cell.length_c   1.000
_cell.angle_alpha   90.00
_cell.angle_beta   90.00
_cell.angle_gamma   90.00
#
_symmetry.space_group_name_H-M   'P 1'
#
loop_
_entity.id
_entity.type
_entity.pdbx_description
1 polymer ?
#
loop_
_entity_poly.entity_id
_entity_poly.type
_entity_poly.pdbx_seq_one_letter_code
_entity_poly.pdbx_strand_id
1 'polypeptide(L)'
;MINLFSMKKQIDEVKVTGIKIKKRASGAQLRIQKDINDLELPKTCQAKFEDPDDLLNFEVIISPDEGFYRIGKYKFSFTIGPNYPHEAPKVKCLSKIYHPNIDLDGNVCLNILREDWKPVLTVNAIVYGLQYLFLEPNPEDPLNKEAAIDLQKSRNDFEKNVINTLKGGNINGVSFDKCLK
;
A
#
# COMPACT_ATOMS: atom_id res chain seq x y z
N MET A 1 19.39 -3.15 -10.69
CA MET A 1 20.20 -1.94 -10.46
C MET A 1 19.81 -0.92 -11.53
N ILE A 2 19.07 0.11 -11.15
CA ILE A 2 18.67 1.20 -12.08
C ILE A 2 19.87 2.14 -12.17
N ASN A 3 20.35 2.34 -13.40
CA ASN A 3 21.61 3.04 -13.64
C ASN A 3 21.43 4.58 -13.57
N LEU A 4 21.86 5.18 -12.48
CA LEU A 4 21.83 6.63 -12.23
C LEU A 4 22.56 7.46 -13.34
N PHE A 5 23.44 6.84 -14.12
CA PHE A 5 24.23 7.51 -15.15
C PHE A 5 23.43 7.88 -16.42
N SER A 6 22.34 7.16 -16.71
CA SER A 6 21.54 7.47 -17.90
C SER A 6 20.65 8.71 -17.72
N MET A 7 20.32 9.07 -16.48
CA MET A 7 19.51 10.26 -16.18
C MET A 7 20.30 11.56 -16.17
N LYS A 8 21.60 11.54 -15.88
CA LYS A 8 22.46 12.75 -15.96
C LYS A 8 22.72 13.24 -17.38
N LYS A 9 22.72 12.34 -18.38
CA LYS A 9 22.96 12.68 -19.79
C LYS A 9 21.78 13.37 -20.48
N GLN A 10 20.58 13.35 -19.89
CA GLN A 10 19.40 14.00 -20.48
C GLN A 10 19.23 15.48 -20.07
N ILE A 11 20.10 16.02 -19.22
CA ILE A 11 19.99 17.41 -18.72
C ILE A 11 20.73 18.40 -19.62
N ASP A 12 21.68 18.00 -20.48
CA ASP A 12 22.64 18.91 -21.13
C ASP A 12 22.47 19.14 -22.65
N GLU A 13 21.44 18.61 -23.31
CA GLU A 13 21.23 18.93 -24.74
C GLU A 13 19.97 19.75 -24.99
N VAL A 14 20.08 21.07 -24.80
CA VAL A 14 19.15 22.03 -25.39
C VAL A 14 19.70 22.42 -26.77
N LYS A 15 19.25 21.77 -27.83
CA LYS A 15 19.33 22.32 -29.20
C LYS A 15 18.00 22.95 -29.58
N VAL A 16 18.08 24.24 -29.86
CA VAL A 16 16.99 25.11 -30.31
C VAL A 16 16.50 24.64 -31.67
N THR A 17 15.40 23.95 -31.74
CA THR A 17 14.37 23.93 -32.81
C THR A 17 13.30 22.93 -32.42
N GLY A 18 12.12 23.43 -32.04
CA GLY A 18 10.97 22.59 -31.62
C GLY A 18 10.93 22.41 -30.10
N ILE A 19 10.35 23.38 -29.41
CA ILE A 19 10.25 23.42 -27.93
C ILE A 19 9.35 22.29 -27.44
N LYS A 20 9.90 21.10 -27.13
CA LYS A 20 9.38 20.25 -26.10
C LYS A 20 9.97 20.70 -24.76
N ILE A 21 9.24 21.55 -24.06
CA ILE A 21 9.57 21.91 -22.67
C ILE A 21 9.51 20.62 -21.86
N LYS A 22 10.67 20.01 -21.56
CA LYS A 22 10.75 18.96 -20.54
C LYS A 22 10.27 19.59 -19.22
N LYS A 23 9.08 19.23 -18.75
CA LYS A 23 8.60 19.65 -17.43
C LYS A 23 9.69 19.32 -16.41
N ARG A 24 10.16 20.32 -15.65
CA ARG A 24 11.02 20.08 -14.49
C ARG A 24 10.28 19.12 -13.57
N ALA A 25 10.98 18.12 -13.02
CA ALA A 25 10.41 17.21 -12.02
C ALA A 25 9.84 18.02 -10.85
N SER A 26 8.64 17.70 -10.43
CA SER A 26 8.01 18.34 -9.27
C SER A 26 8.71 17.94 -7.97
N GLY A 27 8.50 18.71 -6.89
CA GLY A 27 9.03 18.36 -5.57
C GLY A 27 8.57 16.97 -5.12
N ALA A 28 7.31 16.61 -5.40
CA ALA A 28 6.77 15.28 -5.12
C ALA A 28 7.50 14.19 -5.90
N GLN A 29 7.79 14.41 -7.20
CA GLN A 29 8.55 13.45 -8.01
C GLN A 29 9.96 13.24 -7.50
N LEU A 30 10.66 14.30 -7.12
CA LEU A 30 12.02 14.21 -6.57
C LEU A 30 12.02 13.49 -5.21
N ARG A 31 11.03 13.77 -4.37
CA ARG A 31 10.93 13.16 -3.07
C ARG A 31 10.58 11.67 -3.18
N ILE A 32 9.58 11.29 -3.98
CA ILE A 32 9.23 9.87 -4.14
C ILE A 32 10.37 9.07 -4.77
N GLN A 33 11.10 9.64 -5.71
CA GLN A 33 12.28 8.99 -6.28
C GLN A 33 13.32 8.66 -5.22
N LYS A 34 13.54 9.58 -4.27
CA LYS A 34 14.42 9.33 -3.12
C LYS A 34 13.86 8.19 -2.26
N ASP A 35 12.59 8.27 -1.87
CA ASP A 35 11.95 7.26 -1.02
C ASP A 35 11.99 5.86 -1.65
N ILE A 36 11.83 5.77 -2.98
CA ILE A 36 11.91 4.48 -3.71
C ILE A 36 13.36 3.98 -3.80
N ASN A 37 14.33 4.87 -3.97
CA ASN A 37 15.75 4.47 -3.96
C ASN A 37 16.19 3.95 -2.59
N ASP A 38 15.63 4.51 -1.52
CA ASP A 38 15.92 4.14 -0.12
C ASP A 38 14.91 3.09 0.41
N LEU A 39 14.13 2.44 -0.49
CA LEU A 39 13.07 1.51 -0.10
C LEU A 39 13.66 0.19 0.39
N GLU A 40 13.46 -0.09 1.68
CA GLU A 40 13.85 -1.33 2.34
C GLU A 40 12.60 -2.08 2.80
N LEU A 41 12.15 -3.04 2.00
CA LEU A 41 10.94 -3.81 2.30
C LEU A 41 11.25 -5.08 3.09
N PRO A 42 10.36 -5.47 4.02
CA PRO A 42 10.37 -6.80 4.60
C PRO A 42 10.30 -7.89 3.51
N LYS A 43 10.82 -9.08 3.80
CA LYS A 43 10.76 -10.23 2.86
C LYS A 43 9.34 -10.62 2.46
N THR A 44 8.38 -10.28 3.30
CA THR A 44 6.94 -10.49 3.11
C THR A 44 6.29 -9.45 2.20
N CYS A 45 7.03 -8.40 1.81
CA CYS A 45 6.51 -7.28 1.02
C CYS A 45 7.29 -7.12 -0.29
N GLN A 46 6.59 -6.72 -1.34
CA GLN A 46 7.15 -6.46 -2.66
C GLN A 46 6.50 -5.23 -3.28
N ALA A 47 7.29 -4.28 -3.77
CA ALA A 47 6.79 -3.18 -4.61
C ALA A 47 6.80 -3.61 -6.08
N LYS A 48 5.75 -3.23 -6.81
CA LYS A 48 5.59 -3.48 -8.24
C LYS A 48 5.24 -2.17 -8.95
N PHE A 49 6.02 -1.80 -9.93
CA PHE A 49 5.79 -0.66 -10.81
C PHE A 49 5.33 -1.20 -12.16
N GLU A 50 4.14 -0.82 -12.61
CA GLU A 50 3.64 -1.20 -13.94
C GLU A 50 4.39 -0.45 -15.04
N ASP A 51 4.62 0.85 -14.81
CA ASP A 51 5.47 1.70 -15.62
C ASP A 51 6.70 2.11 -14.79
N PRO A 52 7.92 1.69 -15.18
CA PRO A 52 9.15 2.06 -14.47
C PRO A 52 9.42 3.57 -14.43
N ASP A 53 8.83 4.33 -15.33
CA ASP A 53 8.98 5.79 -15.40
C ASP A 53 7.92 6.52 -14.55
N ASP A 54 6.85 5.83 -14.12
CA ASP A 54 5.83 6.37 -13.21
C ASP A 54 6.04 5.89 -11.78
N LEU A 55 6.78 6.68 -11.00
CA LEU A 55 6.97 6.43 -9.57
C LEU A 55 5.83 6.98 -8.71
N LEU A 56 4.87 7.69 -9.31
CA LEU A 56 3.74 8.26 -8.57
C LEU A 56 2.61 7.26 -8.36
N ASN A 57 2.57 6.20 -9.17
CA ASN A 57 1.57 5.14 -9.09
C ASN A 57 2.24 3.77 -9.11
N PHE A 58 2.08 3.02 -8.04
CA PHE A 58 2.65 1.68 -7.92
C PHE A 58 1.82 0.80 -6.98
N GLU A 59 2.08 -0.49 -7.01
CA GLU A 59 1.46 -1.45 -6.12
C GLU A 59 2.47 -1.95 -5.07
N VAL A 60 1.96 -2.23 -3.88
CA VAL A 60 2.69 -3.01 -2.86
C VAL A 60 1.92 -4.29 -2.60
N ILE A 61 2.63 -5.40 -2.62
CA ILE A 61 2.11 -6.73 -2.33
C ILE A 61 2.61 -7.13 -0.96
N ILE A 62 1.70 -7.48 -0.06
CA ILE A 62 1.99 -7.96 1.28
C ILE A 62 1.55 -9.42 1.39
N SER A 63 2.45 -10.28 1.84
CA SER A 63 2.24 -11.72 1.99
C SER A 63 2.67 -12.16 3.38
N PRO A 64 1.88 -11.86 4.44
CA PRO A 64 2.25 -12.14 5.82
C PRO A 64 2.64 -13.61 6.00
N ASP A 65 3.64 -13.91 6.81
CA ASP A 65 4.12 -15.26 7.11
C ASP A 65 3.58 -15.79 8.44
N GLU A 66 2.97 -14.92 9.24
CA GLU A 66 2.34 -15.27 10.52
C GLU A 66 0.98 -14.58 10.71
N GLY A 67 0.29 -14.88 11.80
CA GLY A 67 -1.03 -14.33 12.14
C GLY A 67 -2.19 -14.92 11.32
N PHE A 68 -3.36 -14.32 11.45
CA PHE A 68 -4.61 -14.78 10.79
C PHE A 68 -4.52 -14.77 9.26
N TYR A 69 -3.73 -13.88 8.70
CA TYR A 69 -3.64 -13.60 7.27
C TYR A 69 -2.45 -14.27 6.58
N ARG A 70 -1.71 -15.16 7.27
CA ARG A 70 -0.44 -15.78 6.82
C ARG A 70 -0.49 -16.56 5.51
N ILE A 71 -1.67 -17.03 5.12
CA ILE A 71 -1.85 -17.78 3.86
C ILE A 71 -2.30 -16.90 2.69
N GLY A 72 -2.45 -15.60 2.94
CA GLY A 72 -2.96 -14.64 1.97
C GLY A 72 -1.87 -13.81 1.28
N LYS A 73 -2.25 -13.23 0.14
CA LYS A 73 -1.47 -12.28 -0.63
C LYS A 73 -2.36 -11.08 -0.96
N TYR A 74 -1.98 -9.90 -0.47
CA TYR A 74 -2.80 -8.69 -0.50
C TYR A 74 -2.11 -7.61 -1.31
N LYS A 75 -2.86 -6.97 -2.20
CA LYS A 75 -2.36 -5.91 -3.07
C LYS A 75 -2.90 -4.56 -2.62
N PHE A 76 -2.01 -3.59 -2.58
CA PHE A 76 -2.35 -2.21 -2.27
C PHE A 76 -1.89 -1.30 -3.39
N SER A 77 -2.75 -0.40 -3.85
CA SER A 77 -2.35 0.70 -4.72
C SER A 77 -1.82 1.86 -3.90
N PHE A 78 -0.76 2.48 -4.39
CA PHE A 78 -0.19 3.71 -3.89
C PHE A 78 -0.31 4.79 -4.95
N THR A 79 -0.90 5.93 -4.61
CA THR A 79 -0.95 7.11 -5.48
C THR A 79 -0.35 8.29 -4.74
N ILE A 80 0.74 8.82 -5.28
CA ILE A 80 1.48 9.95 -4.72
C ILE A 80 0.88 11.25 -5.27
N GLY A 81 0.33 12.07 -4.39
CA GLY A 81 -0.24 13.36 -4.75
C GLY A 81 0.82 14.44 -5.00
N PRO A 82 0.42 15.56 -5.63
CA PRO A 82 1.33 16.67 -5.97
C PRO A 82 1.91 17.36 -4.72
N ASN A 83 1.24 17.26 -3.58
CA ASN A 83 1.64 17.87 -2.31
C ASN A 83 2.53 16.96 -1.45
N TYR A 84 2.88 15.75 -1.95
CA TYR A 84 3.80 14.88 -1.24
C TYR A 84 5.18 15.54 -1.08
N PRO A 85 5.83 15.49 0.11
CA PRO A 85 5.49 14.72 1.30
C PRO A 85 4.64 15.47 2.35
N HIS A 86 4.10 16.65 2.06
CA HIS A 86 3.25 17.39 3.02
C HIS A 86 1.91 16.70 3.24
N GLU A 87 1.41 15.98 2.24
CA GLU A 87 0.26 15.10 2.33
C GLU A 87 0.71 13.64 2.15
N ALA A 88 0.06 12.74 2.89
CA ALA A 88 0.29 11.31 2.77
C ALA A 88 -0.09 10.79 1.37
N PRO A 89 0.53 9.70 0.91
CA PRO A 89 0.05 8.96 -0.25
C PRO A 89 -1.38 8.46 -0.03
N LYS A 90 -2.16 8.38 -1.12
CA LYS A 90 -3.42 7.63 -1.10
C LYS A 90 -3.11 6.16 -1.24
N VAL A 91 -3.62 5.36 -0.30
CA VAL A 91 -3.40 3.91 -0.27
C VAL A 91 -4.75 3.21 -0.20
N LYS A 92 -4.93 2.20 -1.06
CA LYS A 92 -6.13 1.36 -1.06
C LYS A 92 -5.77 -0.12 -1.19
N CYS A 93 -6.47 -0.96 -0.47
CA CYS A 93 -6.48 -2.39 -0.72
C CYS A 93 -7.25 -2.68 -2.03
N LEU A 94 -6.64 -3.40 -2.96
CA LEU A 94 -7.24 -3.70 -4.26
C LEU A 94 -8.17 -4.91 -4.24
N SER A 95 -8.14 -5.68 -3.14
CA SER A 95 -8.98 -6.84 -2.96
C SER A 95 -9.98 -6.60 -1.84
N LYS A 96 -11.20 -7.09 -2.03
CA LYS A 96 -12.20 -7.12 -0.96
C LYS A 96 -11.86 -8.22 0.03
N ILE A 97 -11.41 -7.82 1.22
CA ILE A 97 -10.94 -8.73 2.27
C ILE A 97 -11.73 -8.56 3.57
N TYR A 98 -11.76 -9.59 4.39
CA TYR A 98 -12.39 -9.58 5.71
C TYR A 98 -11.37 -9.15 6.77
N HIS A 99 -11.36 -7.84 7.09
CA HIS A 99 -10.36 -7.26 7.99
C HIS A 99 -10.96 -6.10 8.79
N PRO A 100 -10.76 -6.00 10.12
CA PRO A 100 -11.32 -4.90 10.94
C PRO A 100 -10.97 -3.51 10.44
N ASN A 101 -9.72 -3.30 10.01
CA ASN A 101 -9.19 -1.97 9.67
C ASN A 101 -9.19 -1.67 8.16
N ILE A 102 -9.81 -2.50 7.35
CA ILE A 102 -9.96 -2.30 5.90
C ILE A 102 -11.43 -2.55 5.55
N ASP A 103 -12.06 -1.55 4.93
CA ASP A 103 -13.45 -1.67 4.50
C ASP A 103 -13.61 -2.43 3.18
N LEU A 104 -14.85 -2.65 2.78
CA LEU A 104 -15.19 -3.38 1.55
C LEU A 104 -14.83 -2.61 0.26
N ASP A 105 -14.58 -1.30 0.38
CA ASP A 105 -14.13 -0.43 -0.72
C ASP A 105 -12.61 -0.32 -0.78
N GLY A 106 -11.90 -1.01 0.11
CA GLY A 106 -10.43 -1.03 0.21
C GLY A 106 -9.83 0.17 0.94
N ASN A 107 -10.63 0.99 1.60
CA ASN A 107 -10.07 2.06 2.44
C ASN A 107 -9.39 1.47 3.67
N VAL A 108 -8.26 2.05 4.06
CA VAL A 108 -7.41 1.56 5.15
C VAL A 108 -7.45 2.52 6.32
N CYS A 109 -7.76 2.01 7.52
CA CYS A 109 -7.62 2.77 8.77
C CYS A 109 -6.18 2.60 9.29
N LEU A 110 -5.34 3.56 8.98
CA LEU A 110 -3.96 3.61 9.42
C LEU A 110 -3.60 5.06 9.74
N ASN A 111 -3.27 5.36 11.00
CA ASN A 111 -3.10 6.73 11.48
C ASN A 111 -2.01 7.50 10.71
N ILE A 112 -0.92 6.82 10.32
CA ILE A 112 0.14 7.46 9.52
C ILE A 112 -0.30 7.85 8.11
N LEU A 113 -1.45 7.40 7.62
CA LEU A 113 -2.04 7.87 6.36
C LEU A 113 -2.97 9.09 6.57
N ARG A 114 -3.18 9.52 7.79
CA ARG A 114 -4.11 10.57 8.22
C ARG A 114 -3.43 11.58 9.15
N GLU A 115 -3.90 11.66 10.41
CA GLU A 115 -3.49 12.65 11.41
C GLU A 115 -2.01 12.54 11.86
N ASP A 116 -1.45 11.33 11.83
CA ASP A 116 -0.06 11.11 12.24
C ASP A 116 0.95 11.23 11.10
N TRP A 117 0.49 11.55 9.89
CA TRP A 117 1.40 11.78 8.77
C TRP A 117 2.27 13.01 9.01
N LYS A 118 3.57 12.84 8.79
CA LYS A 118 4.55 13.94 8.84
C LYS A 118 5.46 13.84 7.62
N PRO A 119 5.95 14.99 7.08
CA PRO A 119 6.81 15.00 5.90
C PRO A 119 8.13 14.23 6.03
N VAL A 120 8.54 13.89 7.24
CA VAL A 120 9.73 13.06 7.50
C VAL A 120 9.45 11.57 7.28
N LEU A 121 8.20 11.15 7.31
CA LEU A 121 7.81 9.75 7.04
C LEU A 121 8.01 9.41 5.56
N THR A 122 8.25 8.14 5.30
CA THR A 122 8.55 7.59 3.98
C THR A 122 7.56 6.49 3.61
N VAL A 123 7.62 6.02 2.37
CA VAL A 123 6.85 4.85 1.91
C VAL A 123 7.13 3.62 2.78
N ASN A 124 8.38 3.44 3.27
CA ASN A 124 8.73 2.37 4.19
C ASN A 124 7.83 2.35 5.42
N ALA A 125 7.62 3.50 6.07
CA ALA A 125 6.79 3.59 7.27
C ALA A 125 5.35 3.13 7.00
N ILE A 126 4.80 3.47 5.83
CA ILE A 126 3.46 3.03 5.44
C ILE A 126 3.41 1.51 5.24
N VAL A 127 4.39 0.94 4.53
CA VAL A 127 4.43 -0.52 4.29
C VAL A 127 4.57 -1.30 5.59
N TYR A 128 5.41 -0.86 6.51
CA TYR A 128 5.50 -1.46 7.84
C TYR A 128 4.20 -1.33 8.63
N GLY A 129 3.51 -0.18 8.55
CA GLY A 129 2.20 0.02 9.16
C GLY A 129 1.13 -0.91 8.59
N LEU A 130 1.09 -1.07 7.28
CA LEU A 130 0.18 -2.03 6.61
C LEU A 130 0.48 -3.47 7.02
N GLN A 131 1.76 -3.87 7.07
CA GLN A 131 2.14 -5.19 7.53
C GLN A 131 1.69 -5.42 8.97
N TYR A 132 1.87 -4.42 9.83
CA TYR A 132 1.44 -4.50 11.23
C TYR A 132 -0.06 -4.73 11.38
N LEU A 133 -0.91 -4.10 10.54
CA LEU A 133 -2.35 -4.36 10.54
C LEU A 133 -2.72 -5.82 10.27
N PHE A 134 -1.93 -6.54 9.45
CA PHE A 134 -2.15 -7.97 9.20
C PHE A 134 -1.66 -8.85 10.35
N LEU A 135 -0.62 -8.44 11.07
CA LEU A 135 -0.10 -9.17 12.23
C LEU A 135 -0.99 -8.96 13.45
N GLU A 136 -1.41 -7.71 13.68
CA GLU A 136 -2.20 -7.28 14.83
C GLU A 136 -3.41 -6.45 14.38
N PRO A 137 -4.48 -7.07 13.85
CA PRO A 137 -5.70 -6.37 13.50
C PRO A 137 -6.31 -5.71 14.74
N ASN A 138 -6.65 -4.42 14.63
CA ASN A 138 -7.20 -3.64 15.74
C ASN A 138 -8.73 -3.60 15.67
N PRO A 139 -9.46 -4.18 16.63
CA PRO A 139 -10.91 -4.13 16.67
C PRO A 139 -11.49 -2.87 17.31
N GLU A 140 -10.66 -1.98 17.88
CA GLU A 140 -11.13 -0.83 18.69
C GLU A 140 -11.59 0.36 17.83
N ASP A 141 -10.95 0.57 16.67
CA ASP A 141 -11.36 1.61 15.70
C ASP A 141 -11.53 1.00 14.30
N PRO A 142 -12.63 0.23 14.10
CA PRO A 142 -12.80 -0.55 12.89
C PRO A 142 -13.48 0.24 11.77
N LEU A 143 -13.05 0.00 10.53
CA LEU A 143 -13.82 0.30 9.31
C LEU A 143 -14.84 -0.81 9.00
N ASN A 144 -14.50 -2.07 9.32
CA ASN A 144 -15.38 -3.21 9.20
C ASN A 144 -15.80 -3.70 10.59
N LYS A 145 -16.98 -3.24 11.03
CA LYS A 145 -17.51 -3.55 12.37
C LYS A 145 -17.78 -5.03 12.58
N GLU A 146 -18.22 -5.75 11.54
CA GLU A 146 -18.51 -7.17 11.61
C GLU A 146 -17.23 -7.97 11.91
N ALA A 147 -16.18 -7.72 11.16
CA ALA A 147 -14.87 -8.35 11.38
C ALA A 147 -14.30 -8.02 12.77
N ALA A 148 -14.50 -6.79 13.26
CA ALA A 148 -14.06 -6.39 14.59
C ALA A 148 -14.82 -7.10 15.70
N ILE A 149 -16.14 -7.21 15.59
CA ILE A 149 -16.98 -7.91 16.54
C ILE A 149 -16.59 -9.40 16.62
N ASP A 150 -16.36 -10.02 15.46
CA ASP A 150 -15.94 -11.42 15.40
C ASP A 150 -14.59 -11.64 16.09
N LEU A 151 -13.62 -10.75 15.81
CA LEU A 151 -12.30 -10.81 16.43
C LEU A 151 -12.38 -10.67 17.97
N GLN A 152 -13.24 -9.76 18.46
CA GLN A 152 -13.44 -9.55 19.91
C GLN A 152 -14.14 -10.74 20.58
N LYS A 153 -15.10 -11.36 19.89
CA LYS A 153 -15.88 -12.48 20.44
C LYS A 153 -15.10 -13.79 20.48
N SER A 154 -14.43 -14.13 19.39
CA SER A 154 -13.75 -15.43 19.27
C SER A 154 -12.63 -15.37 18.21
N ARG A 155 -11.38 -15.40 18.66
CA ARG A 155 -10.22 -15.46 17.74
C ARG A 155 -10.28 -16.68 16.81
N ASN A 156 -10.78 -17.82 17.29
CA ASN A 156 -10.87 -19.04 16.49
C ASN A 156 -11.92 -18.92 15.38
N ASP A 157 -13.08 -18.33 15.67
CA ASP A 157 -14.13 -18.18 14.66
C ASP A 157 -13.75 -17.06 13.67
N PHE A 158 -13.12 -15.99 14.14
CA PHE A 158 -12.53 -14.99 13.28
C PHE A 158 -11.51 -15.60 12.30
N GLU A 159 -10.59 -16.46 12.77
CA GLU A 159 -9.62 -17.13 11.91
C GLU A 159 -10.31 -18.01 10.85
N LYS A 160 -11.35 -18.75 11.21
CA LYS A 160 -12.14 -19.54 10.24
C LYS A 160 -12.78 -18.65 9.19
N ASN A 161 -13.34 -17.50 9.59
CA ASN A 161 -13.97 -16.54 8.70
C ASN A 161 -12.93 -15.91 7.75
N VAL A 162 -11.75 -15.53 8.26
CA VAL A 162 -10.64 -15.05 7.43
C VAL A 162 -10.23 -16.12 6.40
N ILE A 163 -10.02 -17.37 6.81
CA ILE A 163 -9.65 -18.46 5.91
C ILE A 163 -10.73 -18.72 4.85
N ASN A 164 -12.01 -18.67 5.23
CA ASN A 164 -13.13 -18.83 4.31
C ASN A 164 -13.12 -17.71 3.25
N THR A 165 -13.00 -16.47 3.67
CA THR A 165 -13.00 -15.31 2.76
C THR A 165 -11.79 -15.28 1.84
N LEU A 166 -10.61 -15.69 2.31
CA LEU A 166 -9.41 -15.81 1.47
C LEU A 166 -9.54 -16.81 0.32
N LYS A 167 -10.44 -17.78 0.47
CA LYS A 167 -10.79 -18.74 -0.59
C LYS A 167 -11.84 -18.20 -1.58
N GLY A 168 -12.32 -16.99 -1.40
CA GLY A 168 -13.42 -16.41 -2.16
C GLY A 168 -14.79 -16.72 -1.57
N GLY A 169 -14.85 -16.99 -0.27
CA GLY A 169 -16.09 -17.29 0.43
C GLY A 169 -16.98 -16.10 0.67
N ASN A 170 -18.13 -16.35 1.28
CA ASN A 170 -19.15 -15.37 1.61
C ASN A 170 -19.37 -15.33 3.12
N ILE A 171 -19.59 -14.12 3.65
CA ILE A 171 -20.05 -13.89 5.02
C ILE A 171 -21.26 -12.95 4.94
N ASN A 172 -22.38 -13.35 5.51
CA ASN A 172 -23.62 -12.57 5.61
C ASN A 172 -24.05 -11.91 4.27
N GLY A 173 -23.91 -12.65 3.16
CA GLY A 173 -24.30 -12.15 1.83
C GLY A 173 -23.20 -11.35 1.11
N VAL A 174 -22.07 -11.05 1.75
CA VAL A 174 -20.92 -10.36 1.14
C VAL A 174 -19.92 -11.39 0.62
N SER A 175 -19.64 -11.34 -0.68
CA SER A 175 -18.59 -12.16 -1.30
C SER A 175 -17.25 -11.45 -1.26
N PHE A 176 -16.19 -12.21 -1.00
CA PHE A 176 -14.82 -11.71 -0.88
C PHE A 176 -13.93 -12.24 -2.00
N ASP A 177 -12.84 -11.53 -2.25
CA ASP A 177 -11.92 -11.92 -3.32
C ASP A 177 -11.01 -13.07 -2.87
N LYS A 178 -10.68 -13.96 -3.82
CA LYS A 178 -9.70 -15.00 -3.57
C LYS A 178 -8.30 -14.39 -3.46
N CYS A 179 -7.71 -14.47 -2.27
CA CYS A 179 -6.41 -13.87 -1.95
C CYS A 179 -5.37 -14.91 -1.47
N LEU A 180 -5.54 -16.19 -1.74
CA LEU A 180 -4.55 -17.22 -1.39
C LEU A 180 -3.23 -17.02 -2.12
N LYS A 181 -2.10 -17.32 -1.42
CA LYS A 181 -0.76 -17.43 -2.00
C LYS A 181 -0.69 -18.53 -3.05
#